data_70b71ab1a4014efba65b509343f233b8
#
_entry.id   70b71ab1a4014efba65b509343f233b8
#
_cell.length_a   1.000
_cell.length_b   1.000
_cell.length_c   1.000
_cell.angle_alpha   90.00
_cell.angle_beta   90.00
_cell.angle_gamma   90.00
#
_symmetry.space_group_name_H-M   'P 1'
#
loop_
_entity.id
_entity.type
_entity.pdbx_description
1 polymer ?
#
loop_
_entity_poly.entity_id
_entity_poly.type
_entity_poly.pdbx_seq_one_letter_code
_entity_poly.pdbx_strand_id
1 'polypeptide(L)'
;MQEIDYHVIKRSLSGADDECGDTGLVREHDNQCFMALIDALGHGKEAFDVAVLAERYLAAHYKDDLTALLKGLHGNLQGTRGAVAAACRLNCNTGILKYSGVGNISIKLFGSKTKRLITRE
;
A
#
# COMPACT_ATOMS: atom_id res chain seq x y z
N MET A 1 -3.47 1.37 24.39
CA MET A 1 -3.30 1.46 22.93
C MET A 1 -1.90 1.99 22.64
N GLN A 2 -1.14 1.31 21.82
CA GLN A 2 0.17 1.78 21.40
C GLN A 2 0.01 2.81 20.29
N GLU A 3 0.78 3.88 20.40
CA GLU A 3 0.85 4.87 19.34
C GLU A 3 1.74 4.35 18.21
N ILE A 4 1.38 4.70 16.99
CA ILE A 4 2.14 4.34 15.80
C ILE A 4 2.57 5.62 15.12
N ASP A 5 3.88 5.75 14.93
CA ASP A 5 4.45 6.81 14.11
C ASP A 5 4.74 6.25 12.72
N TYR A 6 4.42 7.02 11.70
CA TYR A 6 4.69 6.62 10.33
C TYR A 6 5.13 7.80 9.49
N HIS A 7 5.77 7.48 8.38
CA HIS A 7 6.18 8.47 7.40
C HIS A 7 6.20 7.85 6.01
N VAL A 8 5.71 8.60 5.02
CA VAL A 8 5.73 8.20 3.61
C VAL A 8 6.63 9.16 2.85
N ILE A 9 7.62 8.63 2.17
CA ILE A 9 8.52 9.40 1.32
C ILE A 9 8.33 8.91 -0.12
N LYS A 10 8.14 9.85 -1.04
CA LYS A 10 8.08 9.54 -2.47
C LYS A 10 8.93 10.52 -3.26
N ARG A 11 9.48 10.02 -4.36
CA ARG A 11 10.37 10.81 -5.21
C ARG A 11 10.07 10.53 -6.67
N SER A 12 9.82 11.58 -7.44
CA SER A 12 9.63 11.49 -8.88
C SER A 12 10.96 11.36 -9.61
N LEU A 13 11.04 10.48 -10.60
CA LEU A 13 12.20 10.36 -11.48
C LEU A 13 12.39 11.58 -12.36
N SER A 14 11.31 12.26 -12.70
CA SER A 14 11.36 13.46 -13.56
C SER A 14 11.73 14.73 -12.78
N GLY A 15 11.81 14.65 -11.45
CA GLY A 15 12.02 15.80 -10.58
C GLY A 15 10.78 16.66 -10.36
N ALA A 16 9.65 16.29 -10.97
CA ALA A 16 8.35 16.92 -10.76
C ALA A 16 7.57 16.12 -9.73
N ASP A 17 7.51 16.59 -8.48
CA ASP A 17 6.89 15.85 -7.38
C ASP A 17 5.40 15.58 -7.59
N ASP A 18 4.73 16.41 -8.36
CA ASP A 18 3.31 16.30 -8.70
C ASP A 18 3.02 15.23 -9.77
N GLU A 19 4.05 14.63 -10.38
CA GLU A 19 3.92 13.58 -11.40
C GLU A 19 4.53 12.25 -10.97
N CYS A 20 4.54 11.97 -9.67
CA CYS A 20 5.08 10.73 -9.15
C CYS A 20 4.09 9.57 -9.32
N GLY A 21 4.54 8.48 -9.94
CA GLY A 21 3.77 7.25 -10.07
C GLY A 21 3.78 6.38 -8.82
N ASP A 22 4.59 6.74 -7.82
CA ASP A 22 4.64 6.05 -6.55
C ASP A 22 3.81 6.78 -5.53
N THR A 23 3.08 6.07 -4.71
CA THR A 23 2.33 6.66 -3.61
C THR A 23 2.17 5.68 -2.45
N GLY A 24 1.81 6.22 -1.30
CA GLY A 24 1.54 5.44 -0.12
C GLY A 24 0.33 5.97 0.62
N LEU A 25 -0.34 5.09 1.35
CA LEU A 25 -1.52 5.41 2.12
C LEU A 25 -1.40 4.79 3.50
N VAL A 26 -1.71 5.56 4.53
CA VAL A 26 -1.79 5.06 5.90
C VAL A 26 -3.15 5.46 6.48
N ARG A 27 -3.84 4.51 7.08
CA ARG A 27 -5.12 4.74 7.76
C ARG A 27 -5.18 3.97 9.06
N GLU A 28 -5.70 4.58 10.08
CA GLU A 28 -5.90 3.97 11.38
C GLU A 28 -7.39 3.86 11.67
N HIS A 29 -7.84 2.68 12.13
CA HIS A 29 -9.20 2.47 12.61
C HIS A 29 -9.26 1.24 13.52
N ASP A 30 -10.10 1.25 14.53
CA ASP A 30 -10.37 0.11 15.41
C ASP A 30 -9.08 -0.56 15.96
N ASN A 31 -8.11 0.25 16.40
CA ASN A 31 -6.80 -0.20 16.88
C ASN A 31 -6.01 -0.98 15.83
N GLN A 32 -6.25 -0.71 14.56
CA GLN A 32 -5.51 -1.28 13.44
C GLN A 32 -4.88 -0.16 12.62
N CYS A 33 -3.70 -0.44 12.10
CA CYS A 33 -3.01 0.46 11.18
C CYS A 33 -2.90 -0.20 9.82
N PHE A 34 -3.54 0.39 8.82
CA PHE A 34 -3.44 -0.03 7.43
C PHE A 34 -2.39 0.80 6.73
N MET A 35 -1.51 0.14 5.99
CA MET A 35 -0.48 0.78 5.18
C MET A 35 -0.45 0.13 3.81
N ALA A 36 -0.32 0.94 2.76
CA ALA A 36 -0.20 0.45 1.40
C ALA A 36 0.82 1.26 0.64
N LEU A 37 1.53 0.60 -0.27
CA LEU A 37 2.43 1.23 -1.23
C LEU A 37 2.00 0.84 -2.63
N ILE A 38 2.10 1.79 -3.55
CA ILE A 38 1.72 1.64 -4.94
C ILE A 38 2.86 2.15 -5.81
N ASP A 39 3.23 1.35 -6.80
CA ASP A 39 4.20 1.70 -7.83
C ASP A 39 3.51 1.52 -9.18
N ALA A 40 3.04 2.63 -9.75
CA ALA A 40 2.38 2.62 -11.06
C ALA A 40 3.40 2.37 -12.16
N LEU A 41 3.02 1.56 -13.16
CA LEU A 41 3.89 1.23 -14.26
C LEU A 41 4.08 2.43 -15.19
N GLY A 42 5.33 2.61 -15.64
CA GLY A 42 5.71 3.75 -16.48
C GLY A 42 6.16 4.95 -15.64
N HIS A 43 6.07 6.11 -16.23
CA HIS A 43 6.48 7.36 -15.59
C HIS A 43 5.63 8.52 -16.13
N GLY A 44 5.81 9.69 -15.53
CA GLY A 44 5.13 10.90 -15.95
C GLY A 44 3.66 10.91 -15.57
N LYS A 45 2.87 11.68 -16.33
CA LYS A 45 1.47 11.95 -16.00
C LYS A 45 0.60 10.69 -16.00
N GLU A 46 0.80 9.76 -16.93
CA GLU A 46 0.02 8.52 -16.97
C GLU A 46 0.20 7.69 -15.70
N ALA A 47 1.45 7.54 -15.28
CA ALA A 47 1.74 6.81 -14.03
C ALA A 47 1.17 7.53 -12.82
N PHE A 48 1.26 8.85 -12.78
CA PHE A 48 0.66 9.67 -11.74
C PHE A 48 -0.85 9.47 -11.67
N ASP A 49 -1.54 9.50 -12.81
CA ASP A 49 -3.00 9.32 -12.86
C ASP A 49 -3.41 7.93 -12.35
N VAL A 50 -2.64 6.89 -12.68
CA VAL A 50 -2.88 5.53 -12.15
C VAL A 50 -2.67 5.50 -10.64
N ALA A 51 -1.62 6.14 -10.14
CA ALA A 51 -1.35 6.21 -8.69
C ALA A 51 -2.49 6.91 -7.95
N VAL A 52 -3.03 8.01 -8.49
CA VAL A 52 -4.18 8.71 -7.91
C VAL A 52 -5.41 7.81 -7.87
N LEU A 53 -5.69 7.12 -8.97
CA LEU A 53 -6.82 6.20 -9.06
C LEU A 53 -6.71 5.07 -8.03
N ALA A 54 -5.52 4.48 -7.92
CA ALA A 54 -5.25 3.41 -6.96
C ALA A 54 -5.39 3.91 -5.51
N GLU A 55 -4.85 5.07 -5.21
CA GLU A 55 -4.93 5.66 -3.87
C GLU A 55 -6.38 5.92 -3.47
N ARG A 56 -7.20 6.44 -4.38
CA ARG A 56 -8.63 6.68 -4.14
C ARG A 56 -9.37 5.37 -3.85
N TYR A 57 -9.08 4.33 -4.62
CA TYR A 57 -9.68 3.02 -4.39
C TYR A 57 -9.31 2.48 -3.00
N LEU A 58 -8.04 2.51 -2.65
CA LEU A 58 -7.56 2.03 -1.35
C LEU A 58 -8.15 2.85 -0.20
N ALA A 59 -8.25 4.16 -0.35
CA ALA A 59 -8.83 5.02 0.69
C ALA A 59 -10.31 4.70 0.93
N ALA A 60 -11.03 4.27 -0.10
CA ALA A 60 -12.44 3.89 0.01
C ALA A 60 -12.65 2.48 0.57
N HIS A 61 -11.65 1.58 0.43
CA HIS A 61 -11.79 0.15 0.71
C HIS A 61 -10.78 -0.40 1.72
N TYR A 62 -10.03 0.45 2.41
CA TYR A 62 -8.92 0.00 3.27
C TYR A 62 -9.36 -0.91 4.43
N LYS A 63 -10.63 -0.94 4.77
CA LYS A 63 -11.17 -1.81 5.82
C LYS A 63 -11.45 -3.24 5.35
N ASP A 64 -11.41 -3.47 4.04
CA ASP A 64 -11.67 -4.78 3.47
C ASP A 64 -10.53 -5.75 3.78
N ASP A 65 -10.82 -7.05 3.66
CA ASP A 65 -9.79 -8.09 3.67
C ASP A 65 -8.71 -7.77 2.63
N LEU A 66 -7.43 -7.96 2.98
CA LEU A 66 -6.32 -7.53 2.13
C LEU A 66 -6.35 -8.21 0.75
N THR A 67 -6.67 -9.50 0.69
CA THR A 67 -6.75 -10.22 -0.57
C THR A 67 -7.87 -9.66 -1.45
N ALA A 68 -9.05 -9.44 -0.86
CA ALA A 68 -10.19 -8.86 -1.56
C ALA A 68 -9.87 -7.43 -2.02
N LEU A 69 -9.19 -6.66 -1.18
CA LEU A 69 -8.77 -5.30 -1.47
C LEU A 69 -7.90 -5.25 -2.73
N LEU A 70 -6.87 -6.09 -2.80
CA LEU A 70 -5.95 -6.09 -3.93
C LEU A 70 -6.60 -6.63 -5.21
N LYS A 71 -7.51 -7.61 -5.10
CA LYS A 71 -8.29 -8.07 -6.24
C LYS A 71 -9.19 -6.97 -6.78
N GLY A 72 -9.86 -6.23 -5.90
CA GLY A 72 -10.70 -5.11 -6.28
C GLY A 72 -9.90 -3.98 -6.91
N LEU A 73 -8.72 -3.70 -6.36
CA LEU A 73 -7.81 -2.72 -6.93
C LEU A 73 -7.41 -3.11 -8.36
N HIS A 74 -7.03 -4.38 -8.56
CA HIS A 74 -6.69 -4.89 -9.89
C HIS A 74 -7.83 -4.66 -10.89
N GLY A 75 -9.06 -4.97 -10.49
CA GLY A 75 -10.23 -4.73 -11.33
C GLY A 75 -10.44 -3.25 -11.63
N ASN A 76 -10.22 -2.39 -10.63
CA ASN A 76 -10.38 -0.94 -10.78
C ASN A 76 -9.33 -0.31 -11.71
N LEU A 77 -8.17 -0.95 -11.85
CA LEU A 77 -7.09 -0.46 -12.70
C LEU A 77 -7.09 -1.07 -14.11
N GLN A 78 -8.09 -1.87 -14.45
CA GLN A 78 -8.22 -2.42 -15.81
C GLN A 78 -8.37 -1.32 -16.84
N GLY A 79 -7.73 -1.49 -17.99
CA GLY A 79 -7.69 -0.46 -19.03
C GLY A 79 -6.56 0.55 -18.85
N THR A 80 -5.83 0.49 -17.74
CA THR A 80 -4.62 1.30 -17.51
C THR A 80 -3.38 0.44 -17.68
N ARG A 81 -2.19 1.04 -17.56
CA ARG A 81 -0.93 0.29 -17.53
C ARG A 81 -0.79 -0.52 -16.25
N GLY A 82 -1.61 -0.25 -15.25
CA GLY A 82 -1.58 -0.97 -13.99
C GLY A 82 -0.52 -0.48 -13.01
N ALA A 83 -0.44 -1.18 -11.90
CA ALA A 83 0.51 -0.86 -10.84
C ALA A 83 0.86 -2.14 -10.09
N VAL A 84 2.02 -2.15 -9.44
CA VAL A 84 2.29 -3.10 -8.37
C VAL A 84 1.89 -2.46 -7.06
N ALA A 85 1.38 -3.27 -6.15
CA ALA A 85 0.86 -2.78 -4.88
C ALA A 85 1.13 -3.78 -3.77
N ALA A 86 1.36 -3.27 -2.59
CA ALA A 86 1.46 -4.06 -1.37
C ALA A 86 0.68 -3.36 -0.28
N ALA A 87 0.02 -4.15 0.54
CA ALA A 87 -0.76 -3.64 1.66
C ALA A 87 -0.51 -4.47 2.90
N CYS A 88 -0.51 -3.84 4.05
CA CYS A 88 -0.43 -4.54 5.32
C CYS A 88 -1.38 -3.92 6.34
N ARG A 89 -1.72 -4.72 7.33
CA ARG A 89 -2.55 -4.29 8.44
C ARG A 89 -1.95 -4.80 9.74
N LEU A 90 -1.60 -3.87 10.61
CA LEU A 90 -1.10 -4.17 11.93
C LEU A 90 -2.26 -4.07 12.93
N ASN A 91 -2.51 -5.16 13.66
CA ASN A 91 -3.41 -5.13 14.80
C ASN A 91 -2.61 -4.67 16.02
N CYS A 92 -2.91 -3.48 16.52
CA CYS A 92 -2.14 -2.88 17.63
C CYS A 92 -2.40 -3.57 18.97
N ASN A 93 -3.53 -4.30 19.11
CA ASN A 93 -3.84 -5.04 20.32
C ASN A 93 -3.06 -6.35 20.41
N THR A 94 -2.90 -7.05 19.29
CA THR A 94 -2.26 -8.37 19.23
C THR A 94 -0.82 -8.33 18.76
N GLY A 95 -0.41 -7.25 18.07
CA GLY A 95 0.88 -7.16 17.43
C GLY A 95 0.99 -7.98 16.14
N ILE A 96 -0.11 -8.54 15.65
CA ILE A 96 -0.11 -9.33 14.41
C ILE A 96 -0.14 -8.40 13.21
N LEU A 97 0.82 -8.60 12.30
CA LEU A 97 0.88 -7.91 11.02
C LEU A 97 0.47 -8.88 9.91
N LYS A 98 -0.55 -8.50 9.15
CA LYS A 98 -0.95 -9.20 7.93
C LYS A 98 -0.43 -8.44 6.73
N TYR A 99 0.00 -9.16 5.71
CA TYR A 99 0.59 -8.60 4.50
C TYR A 99 0.05 -9.31 3.27
N SER A 100 -0.19 -8.55 2.22
CA SER A 100 -0.49 -9.08 0.89
C SER A 100 0.12 -8.13 -0.15
N GLY A 101 0.67 -8.68 -1.21
CA GLY A 101 1.29 -7.85 -2.22
C GLY A 101 1.57 -8.58 -3.51
N VAL A 102 1.77 -7.81 -4.55
CA VAL A 102 2.12 -8.27 -5.89
C VAL A 102 3.28 -7.43 -6.39
N GLY A 103 4.27 -8.06 -7.00
CA GLY A 103 5.40 -7.38 -7.61
C GLY A 103 6.60 -7.28 -6.68
N ASN A 104 7.41 -6.24 -6.89
CA ASN A 104 8.72 -6.08 -6.27
C ASN A 104 8.73 -5.17 -5.03
N ILE A 105 7.59 -4.97 -4.42
CA ILE A 105 7.52 -4.21 -3.17
C ILE A 105 7.90 -5.13 -2.02
N SER A 106 8.76 -4.66 -1.13
CA SER A 106 9.21 -5.44 0.03
C SER A 106 8.79 -4.81 1.34
N ILE A 107 8.56 -5.69 2.31
CA ILE A 107 8.33 -5.31 3.71
C ILE A 107 9.43 -5.93 4.55
N LYS A 108 10.00 -5.13 5.45
CA LYS A 108 11.03 -5.58 6.38
C LYS A 108 10.64 -5.20 7.80
N LEU A 109 10.84 -6.14 8.73
CA LEU A 109 10.60 -5.94 10.15
C LEU A 109 11.93 -5.83 10.88
N PHE A 110 12.05 -4.83 11.74
CA PHE A 110 13.26 -4.59 12.53
C PHE A 110 12.90 -4.54 14.00
N GLY A 111 13.79 -5.04 14.86
CA GLY A 111 13.66 -4.91 16.30
C GLY A 111 12.66 -5.83 16.97
N SER A 112 12.07 -6.76 16.25
CA SER A 112 11.14 -7.73 16.81
C SER A 112 11.85 -9.02 17.20
N LYS A 113 11.55 -9.55 18.40
CA LYS A 113 12.06 -10.84 18.85
C LYS A 113 11.32 -12.00 18.19
N THR A 114 10.07 -11.81 17.82
CA THR A 114 9.24 -12.84 17.17
C THR A 114 8.74 -12.29 15.84
N LYS A 115 9.14 -12.95 14.75
CA LYS A 115 8.72 -12.57 13.41
C LYS A 115 7.89 -13.69 12.81
N ARG A 116 6.66 -13.39 12.46
CA ARG A 116 5.81 -14.32 11.73
C ARG A 116 5.22 -13.59 10.54
N LEU A 117 5.69 -13.96 9.36
CA LEU A 117 5.20 -13.41 8.10
C LEU A 117 4.28 -14.44 7.45
N ILE A 118 3.05 -14.05 7.19
CA ILE A 118 2.10 -14.84 6.41
C ILE A 118 1.86 -14.05 5.12
N THR A 119 2.39 -14.59 4.02
CA THR A 119 2.18 -14.02 2.69
C THR A 119 1.12 -14.86 1.97
N ARG A 120 0.19 -14.18 1.31
CA ARG A 120 -0.76 -14.83 0.42
C ARG A 120 -0.72 -14.11 -0.92
N GLU A 121 -0.50 -14.87 -1.93
CA GLU A 121 -0.58 -14.39 -3.31
C GLU A 121 -2.02 -14.37 -3.81
#